data_13cf98de6162a55c0ea857db21dc94a2
#
_entry.id   13cf98de6162a55c0ea857db21dc94a2
#
_cell.length_a   1.000
_cell.length_b   1.000
_cell.length_c   1.000
_cell.angle_alpha   90.00
_cell.angle_beta   90.00
_cell.angle_gamma   90.00
#
_symmetry.space_group_name_H-M   'P 1'
#
loop_
_entity.id
_entity.type
_entity.pdbx_description
1 polymer ?
#
loop_
_entity_poly.entity_id
_entity_poly.type
_entity_poly.pdbx_seq_one_letter_code
_entity_poly.pdbx_strand_id
1 'polypeptide(L)'
;MIVKENIAWVFYISENASFDYDKVGKWMYFFKSSDDIEHINALCSNAVEQGIVAEAKHTNPDSFGLNPHGSADSGVCCFYLNCDDIERHKKILTYFLENNMIQRTKKGKLYNISFKLDNQTRAGEYGKAFKSSIK
;
A
#
# COMPACT_ATOMS: atom_id res chain seq x y z
N MET A 1 18.19 -0.18 2.41
CA MET A 1 16.92 0.39 1.92
C MET A 1 17.16 1.77 1.34
N ILE A 2 16.57 2.05 0.23
CA ILE A 2 16.67 3.34 -0.44
C ILE A 2 15.37 4.11 -0.22
N VAL A 3 15.46 5.37 0.17
CA VAL A 3 14.30 6.25 0.31
C VAL A 3 14.40 7.34 -0.75
N LYS A 4 13.35 7.48 -1.55
CA LYS A 4 13.26 8.51 -2.60
C LYS A 4 11.93 9.24 -2.46
N GLU A 5 11.90 10.50 -2.85
CA GLU A 5 10.65 11.23 -2.87
C GLU A 5 10.53 12.11 -4.10
N ASN A 6 9.30 12.34 -4.51
CA ASN A 6 8.94 13.35 -5.50
C ASN A 6 7.74 14.14 -4.96
N ILE A 7 7.17 15.02 -5.77
CA ILE A 7 6.06 15.83 -5.31
C ILE A 7 4.84 15.00 -4.89
N ALA A 8 4.64 13.83 -5.50
CA ALA A 8 3.45 13.00 -5.30
C ALA A 8 3.65 11.92 -4.25
N TRP A 9 4.85 11.34 -4.15
CA TRP A 9 5.10 10.10 -3.41
C TRP A 9 6.40 10.11 -2.64
N VAL A 10 6.42 9.35 -1.53
CA VAL A 10 7.64 8.96 -0.82
C VAL A 10 7.78 7.45 -0.98
N PHE A 11 8.92 6.99 -1.49
CA PHE A 11 9.21 5.59 -1.79
C PHE A 11 10.23 5.00 -0.83
N TYR A 12 10.00 3.75 -0.44
CA TYR A 12 10.90 2.94 0.38
C TYR A 12 11.19 1.67 -0.41
N ILE A 13 12.43 1.46 -0.82
CA ILE A 13 12.79 0.42 -1.78
C ILE A 13 13.93 -0.42 -1.23
N SER A 14 13.73 -1.74 -1.18
CA SER A 14 14.80 -2.67 -0.85
C SER A 14 15.84 -2.68 -1.96
N GLU A 15 17.12 -2.84 -1.61
CA GLU A 15 18.20 -2.92 -2.58
C GLU A 15 18.04 -4.09 -3.55
N ASN A 16 17.33 -5.13 -3.14
CA ASN A 16 17.10 -6.34 -3.93
C ASN A 16 15.70 -6.38 -4.53
N ALA A 17 15.00 -5.24 -4.58
CA ALA A 17 13.65 -5.19 -5.12
C ALA A 17 13.63 -5.60 -6.60
N SER A 18 12.80 -6.58 -6.91
CA SER A 18 12.61 -7.05 -8.28
C SER A 18 11.18 -7.56 -8.41
N PHE A 19 10.48 -7.07 -9.44
CA PHE A 19 9.09 -7.44 -9.68
C PHE A 19 8.90 -7.85 -11.13
N ASP A 20 8.01 -8.82 -11.33
CA ASP A 20 7.52 -9.16 -12.65
C ASP A 20 6.44 -8.15 -13.04
N TYR A 21 6.62 -7.46 -14.15
CA TYR A 21 5.69 -6.44 -14.63
C TYR A 21 4.24 -6.94 -14.71
N ASP A 22 4.04 -8.19 -15.12
CA ASP A 22 2.70 -8.77 -15.28
C ASP A 22 2.09 -9.25 -13.97
N LYS A 23 2.88 -9.36 -12.93
CA LYS A 23 2.46 -9.94 -11.64
C LYS A 23 2.45 -8.94 -10.50
N VAL A 24 3.18 -7.83 -10.62
CA VAL A 24 3.30 -6.88 -9.53
C VAL A 24 1.97 -6.20 -9.24
N GLY A 25 1.68 -6.06 -7.99
CA GLY A 25 0.50 -5.36 -7.50
C GLY A 25 0.73 -4.88 -6.08
N LYS A 26 -0.33 -4.42 -5.47
CA LYS A 26 -0.21 -3.77 -4.17
C LYS A 26 -1.41 -4.05 -3.27
N TRP A 27 -1.12 -4.11 -1.97
CA TRP A 27 -2.11 -3.93 -0.92
C TRP A 27 -2.08 -2.48 -0.51
N MET A 28 -3.24 -1.87 -0.27
CA MET A 28 -3.36 -0.45 0.04
C MET A 28 -3.92 -0.22 1.43
N TYR A 29 -3.37 0.78 2.12
CA TYR A 29 -3.88 1.30 3.37
C TYR A 29 -4.11 2.80 3.20
N PHE A 30 -5.35 3.26 3.43
CA PHE A 30 -5.70 4.67 3.29
C PHE A 30 -5.57 5.38 4.64
N PHE A 31 -4.93 6.53 4.64
CA PHE A 31 -4.76 7.35 5.83
C PHE A 31 -5.30 8.76 5.59
N LYS A 32 -5.49 9.50 6.68
CA LYS A 32 -6.01 10.87 6.64
C LYS A 32 -4.90 11.88 6.89
N SER A 33 -5.08 13.11 6.41
CA SER A 33 -4.11 14.19 6.65
C SER A 33 -3.94 14.49 8.15
N SER A 34 -4.94 14.15 8.97
CA SER A 34 -4.87 14.29 10.43
C SER A 34 -4.02 13.19 11.10
N ASP A 35 -3.68 12.12 10.39
CA ASP A 35 -2.83 11.07 10.93
C ASP A 35 -1.39 11.55 11.07
N ASP A 36 -0.67 11.00 12.04
CA ASP A 36 0.73 11.33 12.26
C ASP A 36 1.57 10.81 11.09
N ILE A 37 2.17 11.72 10.34
CA ILE A 37 2.99 11.34 9.18
C ILE A 37 4.20 10.51 9.57
N GLU A 38 4.77 10.71 10.76
CA GLU A 38 5.88 9.90 11.23
C GLU A 38 5.47 8.45 11.42
N HIS A 39 4.24 8.22 11.89
CA HIS A 39 3.68 6.87 11.98
C HIS A 39 3.51 6.25 10.59
N ILE A 40 3.02 7.02 9.62
CA ILE A 40 2.86 6.56 8.24
C ILE A 40 4.22 6.21 7.62
N ASN A 41 5.21 7.06 7.82
CA ASN A 41 6.58 6.79 7.37
C ASN A 41 7.10 5.48 7.97
N ALA A 42 6.88 5.27 9.26
CA ALA A 42 7.32 4.06 9.95
C ALA A 42 6.61 2.81 9.43
N LEU A 43 5.32 2.88 9.13
CA LEU A 43 4.59 1.74 8.58
C LEU A 43 5.21 1.26 7.27
N CYS A 44 5.56 2.20 6.38
CA CYS A 44 6.17 1.85 5.10
C CYS A 44 7.61 1.39 5.25
N SER A 45 8.44 2.13 5.99
CA SER A 45 9.87 1.80 6.14
C SER A 45 10.08 0.48 6.88
N ASN A 46 9.32 0.23 7.93
CA ASN A 46 9.45 -1.02 8.70
C ASN A 46 9.04 -2.23 7.87
N ALA A 47 8.01 -2.12 7.04
CA ALA A 47 7.59 -3.21 6.17
C ALA A 47 8.71 -3.62 5.21
N VAL A 48 9.44 -2.65 4.68
CA VAL A 48 10.57 -2.91 3.77
C VAL A 48 11.79 -3.42 4.55
N GLU A 49 12.14 -2.77 5.65
CA GLU A 49 13.30 -3.18 6.47
C GLU A 49 13.16 -4.59 7.04
N GLN A 50 11.96 -4.97 7.41
CA GLN A 50 11.69 -6.31 7.95
C GLN A 50 11.56 -7.38 6.86
N GLY A 51 11.69 -7.00 5.59
CA GLY A 51 11.57 -7.94 4.48
C GLY A 51 10.15 -8.43 4.23
N ILE A 52 9.15 -7.74 4.75
CA ILE A 52 7.75 -8.08 4.54
C ILE A 52 7.36 -7.85 3.08
N VAL A 53 7.78 -6.71 2.53
CA VAL A 53 7.66 -6.38 1.11
C VAL A 53 8.98 -5.79 0.61
N ALA A 54 9.20 -5.82 -0.70
CA ALA A 54 10.42 -5.28 -1.29
C ALA A 54 10.32 -3.78 -1.57
N GLU A 55 9.11 -3.26 -1.71
CA GLU A 55 8.88 -1.84 -1.96
C GLU A 55 7.56 -1.40 -1.34
N ALA A 56 7.57 -0.19 -0.78
CA ALA A 56 6.36 0.47 -0.30
C ALA A 56 6.44 1.95 -0.66
N LYS A 57 5.30 2.60 -0.79
CA LYS A 57 5.25 4.04 -0.97
C LYS A 57 4.01 4.60 -0.29
N HIS A 58 4.06 5.89 0.05
CA HIS A 58 2.87 6.60 0.51
C HIS A 58 2.78 7.97 -0.15
N THR A 59 1.56 8.50 -0.16
CA THR A 59 1.31 9.85 -0.66
C THR A 59 2.20 10.84 0.10
N ASN A 60 2.88 11.73 -0.64
CA ASN A 60 3.62 12.82 -0.03
C ASN A 60 2.59 13.85 0.50
N PRO A 61 2.61 14.18 1.80
CA PRO A 61 1.64 15.13 2.35
C PRO A 61 1.61 16.48 1.63
N ASP A 62 2.73 16.90 1.05
CA ASP A 62 2.80 18.16 0.30
C ASP A 62 1.96 18.14 -0.96
N SER A 63 1.50 16.96 -1.40
CA SER A 63 0.68 16.80 -2.61
C SER A 63 -0.81 16.69 -2.33
N PHE A 64 -1.24 16.77 -1.07
CA PHE A 64 -2.67 16.69 -0.76
C PHE A 64 -3.45 17.74 -1.55
N GLY A 65 -4.49 17.28 -2.24
CA GLY A 65 -5.32 18.13 -3.09
C GLY A 65 -4.81 18.33 -4.51
N LEU A 66 -3.60 17.86 -4.83
CA LEU A 66 -3.02 17.97 -6.18
C LEU A 66 -3.35 16.77 -7.06
N ASN A 67 -3.66 15.63 -6.48
CA ASN A 67 -3.98 14.42 -7.23
C ASN A 67 -5.46 14.44 -7.63
N PRO A 68 -5.78 14.38 -8.95
CA PRO A 68 -7.18 14.39 -9.40
C PRO A 68 -7.98 13.17 -8.95
N HIS A 69 -7.32 12.08 -8.58
CA HIS A 69 -7.96 10.86 -8.09
C HIS A 69 -7.97 10.75 -6.57
N GLY A 70 -7.40 11.72 -5.88
CA GLY A 70 -7.32 11.74 -4.42
C GLY A 70 -8.17 12.86 -3.83
N SER A 71 -8.36 12.83 -2.51
CA SER A 71 -8.99 13.94 -1.80
C SER A 71 -7.91 14.82 -1.15
N ALA A 72 -8.30 16.04 -0.78
CA ALA A 72 -7.38 17.02 -0.17
C ALA A 72 -6.93 16.59 1.23
N ASP A 73 -7.63 15.65 1.86
CA ASP A 73 -7.43 15.28 3.25
C ASP A 73 -7.11 13.80 3.47
N SER A 74 -6.82 13.07 2.41
CA SER A 74 -6.46 11.65 2.55
C SER A 74 -5.34 11.25 1.60
N GLY A 75 -4.62 10.20 1.98
CA GLY A 75 -3.56 9.62 1.20
C GLY A 75 -3.61 8.10 1.26
N VAL A 76 -2.67 7.45 0.61
CA VAL A 76 -2.62 5.99 0.52
C VAL A 76 -1.18 5.50 0.72
N CYS A 77 -1.05 4.38 1.45
CA CYS A 77 0.17 3.58 1.49
C CYS A 77 -0.02 2.39 0.57
N CYS A 78 0.95 2.13 -0.28
CA CYS A 78 0.94 1.00 -1.20
C CYS A 78 2.11 0.07 -0.87
N PHE A 79 1.82 -1.22 -0.72
CA PHE A 79 2.81 -2.24 -0.39
C PHE A 79 2.87 -3.23 -1.55
N TYR A 80 3.99 -3.26 -2.25
CA TYR A 80 4.15 -3.95 -3.54
C TYR A 80 4.73 -5.34 -3.41
N LEU A 81 4.14 -6.29 -4.12
CA LEU A 81 4.66 -7.65 -4.25
C LEU A 81 4.06 -8.29 -5.50
N ASN A 82 4.65 -9.38 -5.97
CA ASN A 82 4.08 -10.15 -7.07
C ASN A 82 2.84 -10.91 -6.59
N CYS A 83 1.84 -11.02 -7.44
CA CYS A 83 0.56 -11.65 -7.09
C CYS A 83 0.69 -13.13 -6.73
N ASP A 84 1.72 -13.82 -7.20
CA ASP A 84 1.96 -15.24 -6.91
C ASP A 84 2.91 -15.48 -5.74
N ASP A 85 3.39 -14.43 -5.07
CA ASP A 85 4.26 -14.55 -3.91
C ASP A 85 3.43 -14.75 -2.64
N ILE A 86 2.99 -15.97 -2.42
CA ILE A 86 2.07 -16.32 -1.34
C ILE A 86 2.65 -16.00 0.03
N GLU A 87 3.93 -16.24 0.23
CA GLU A 87 4.59 -15.97 1.52
C GLU A 87 4.55 -14.49 1.87
N ARG A 88 4.80 -13.63 0.90
CA ARG A 88 4.74 -12.18 1.14
C ARG A 88 3.32 -11.68 1.35
N HIS A 89 2.33 -12.27 0.65
CA HIS A 89 0.92 -11.95 0.91
C HIS A 89 0.57 -12.24 2.36
N LYS A 90 0.98 -13.39 2.88
CA LYS A 90 0.73 -13.75 4.28
C LYS A 90 1.42 -12.79 5.23
N LYS A 91 2.67 -12.44 4.96
CA LYS A 91 3.43 -11.51 5.79
C LYS A 91 2.81 -10.12 5.84
N ILE A 92 2.42 -9.58 4.70
CA ILE A 92 1.84 -8.23 4.67
C ILE A 92 0.46 -8.19 5.31
N LEU A 93 -0.36 -9.20 5.14
CA LEU A 93 -1.66 -9.26 5.79
C LEU A 93 -1.53 -9.39 7.30
N THR A 94 -0.58 -10.18 7.78
CA THR A 94 -0.25 -10.27 9.21
C THR A 94 0.21 -8.90 9.73
N TYR A 95 1.06 -8.22 8.98
CA TYR A 95 1.54 -6.88 9.31
C TYR A 95 0.38 -5.89 9.43
N PHE A 96 -0.56 -5.93 8.48
CA PHE A 96 -1.76 -5.10 8.52
C PHE A 96 -2.58 -5.36 9.79
N LEU A 97 -2.77 -6.62 10.14
CA LEU A 97 -3.53 -6.99 11.34
C LEU A 97 -2.83 -6.53 12.62
N GLU A 98 -1.52 -6.74 12.70
CA GLU A 98 -0.73 -6.38 13.88
C GLU A 98 -0.65 -4.86 14.11
N ASN A 99 -0.77 -4.09 13.05
CA ASN A 99 -0.68 -2.63 13.10
C ASN A 99 -2.03 -1.93 12.97
N ASN A 100 -3.13 -2.66 13.08
CA ASN A 100 -4.49 -2.12 13.01
C ASN A 100 -4.77 -1.37 11.71
N MET A 101 -4.24 -1.89 10.60
CA MET A 101 -4.37 -1.26 9.28
C MET A 101 -5.59 -1.76 8.50
N ILE A 102 -6.33 -2.72 9.04
CA ILE A 102 -7.58 -3.20 8.44
C ILE A 102 -8.72 -2.68 9.30
N GLN A 103 -9.59 -1.89 8.69
CA GLN A 103 -10.74 -1.32 9.38
C GLN A 103 -11.73 -2.41 9.79
N ARG A 104 -12.46 -2.15 10.86
CA ARG A 104 -13.51 -3.05 11.35
C ARG A 104 -14.86 -2.38 11.17
N THR A 105 -15.88 -3.20 10.88
CA THR A 105 -17.26 -2.74 10.87
C THR A 105 -17.71 -2.43 12.29
N LYS A 106 -18.88 -1.83 12.45
CA LYS A 106 -19.49 -1.58 13.76
C LYS A 106 -19.71 -2.86 14.56
N LYS A 107 -19.84 -4.00 13.88
CA LYS A 107 -20.01 -5.32 14.52
C LYS A 107 -18.68 -6.00 14.83
N GLY A 108 -17.56 -5.34 14.58
CA GLY A 108 -16.23 -5.88 14.85
C GLY A 108 -15.65 -6.77 13.76
N LYS A 109 -16.35 -6.96 12.65
CA LYS A 109 -15.81 -7.72 11.52
C LYS A 109 -14.80 -6.88 10.74
N LEU A 110 -13.76 -7.52 10.22
CA LEU A 110 -12.81 -6.86 9.36
C LEU A 110 -13.44 -6.52 8.00
N TYR A 111 -13.15 -5.33 7.49
CA TYR A 111 -13.50 -5.01 6.11
C TYR A 111 -12.70 -5.88 5.14
N ASN A 112 -13.32 -6.23 4.03
CA ASN A 112 -12.61 -6.87 2.94
C ASN A 112 -11.62 -5.88 2.35
N ILE A 113 -10.40 -6.35 2.10
CA ILE A 113 -9.38 -5.59 1.40
C ILE A 113 -9.02 -6.36 0.13
N SER A 114 -8.52 -5.65 -0.86
CA SER A 114 -8.24 -6.23 -2.16
C SER A 114 -6.80 -5.97 -2.57
N PHE A 115 -6.21 -6.97 -3.22
CA PHE A 115 -4.94 -6.83 -3.90
C PHE A 115 -5.19 -6.32 -5.32
N LYS A 116 -4.51 -5.25 -5.71
CA LYS A 116 -4.70 -4.61 -7.00
C LYS A 116 -3.44 -4.74 -7.84
N LEU A 117 -3.55 -5.38 -9.01
CA LEU A 117 -2.44 -5.43 -9.95
C LEU A 117 -2.16 -4.06 -10.55
N ASP A 118 -0.89 -3.72 -10.74
CA ASP A 118 -0.50 -2.43 -11.30
C ASP A 118 -0.94 -2.27 -12.75
N ASN A 119 -0.91 -3.34 -13.53
CA ASN A 119 -1.37 -3.27 -14.92
C ASN A 119 -2.87 -2.98 -15.01
N GLN A 120 -3.68 -3.40 -14.05
CA GLN A 120 -5.10 -3.03 -13.97
C GLN A 120 -5.25 -1.52 -13.75
N THR A 121 -4.42 -0.94 -12.89
CA THR A 121 -4.41 0.50 -12.66
C THR A 121 -4.07 1.26 -13.94
N ARG A 122 -3.05 0.79 -14.68
CA ARG A 122 -2.62 1.40 -15.93
C ARG A 122 -3.66 1.29 -17.01
N ALA A 123 -4.45 0.22 -17.02
CA ALA A 123 -5.55 0.03 -17.95
C ALA A 123 -6.81 0.82 -17.60
N GLY A 124 -6.80 1.57 -16.51
CA GLY A 124 -7.94 2.38 -16.10
C GLY A 124 -9.06 1.60 -15.44
N GLU A 125 -8.78 0.45 -14.88
CA GLU A 125 -9.78 -0.41 -14.25
C GLU A 125 -10.09 -0.04 -12.80
N TYR A 126 -9.94 1.23 -12.46
CA TYR A 126 -10.31 1.74 -11.15
C TYR A 126 -11.81 1.59 -10.91
N GLY A 127 -12.17 1.18 -9.72
CA GLY A 127 -13.56 1.08 -9.31
C GLY A 127 -14.30 -0.13 -9.87
N LYS A 128 -13.69 -0.89 -10.74
CA LYS A 128 -14.21 -2.20 -11.10
C LYS A 128 -13.87 -3.19 -10.01
N ALA A 129 -14.58 -4.30 -10.01
CA ALA A 129 -14.49 -5.29 -8.96
C ALA A 129 -13.07 -5.82 -8.79
N PHE A 130 -12.29 -5.15 -7.95
CA PHE A 130 -11.04 -5.72 -7.46
C PHE A 130 -11.40 -6.81 -6.48
N LYS A 131 -11.00 -8.02 -6.79
CA LYS A 131 -11.20 -9.13 -5.88
C LYS A 131 -9.92 -9.37 -5.12
N SER A 132 -10.06 -9.59 -3.82
CA SER A 132 -8.92 -10.04 -3.04
C SER A 132 -8.45 -11.37 -3.60
N SER A 133 -7.16 -11.46 -3.93
CA SER A 133 -6.58 -12.73 -4.35
C SER A 133 -6.28 -13.65 -3.18
N ILE A 134 -6.33 -13.12 -1.95
CA ILE A 134 -6.14 -13.87 -0.72
C ILE A 134 -7.20 -13.42 0.29
N LYS A 135 -7.85 -14.37 0.87
CA LYS A 135 -8.85 -14.12 1.90
C LYS A 135 -8.31 -14.43 3.29
#